data_9fb89a95c94435ca249a5f181ae65dad
#
_entry.id   9fb89a95c94435ca249a5f181ae65dad
#
_cell.length_a   1.000
_cell.length_b   1.000
_cell.length_c   1.000
_cell.angle_alpha   90.00
_cell.angle_beta   90.00
_cell.angle_gamma   90.00
#
_symmetry.space_group_name_H-M   'P 1'
#
loop_
_entity.id
_entity.type
_entity.pdbx_description
1 polymer ?
#
loop_
_entity_poly.entity_id
_entity_poly.type
_entity_poly.pdbx_seq_one_letter_code
_entity_poly.pdbx_strand_id
1 'polypeptide(L)'
;IVVLDDDPTGVQTVHDISVYTNWEKDTIRQGFDEENNLFYVLTNSRGFTAEQTTKAHNEIAAVVDEVAKETGKEYIFISRSDSTLRGHYPLETELLKKNYEANTGKTIDGEILCPFFKEGGRYTIDNVHYVKYGEELIPANETEFAKDKTFGYSAATMPEYVEEKTKGAYKASDVTCISLE
;
A
#
# COMPACT_ATOMS: atom_id res chain seq x y z
N ILE A 1 -0.29 8.72 -11.16
CA ILE A 1 -0.30 7.75 -10.04
C ILE A 1 0.04 8.49 -8.76
N VAL A 2 -0.77 8.35 -7.72
CA VAL A 2 -0.52 8.92 -6.39
C VAL A 2 -0.15 7.77 -5.45
N VAL A 3 1.08 7.76 -4.97
CA VAL A 3 1.59 6.73 -4.04
C VAL A 3 1.50 7.26 -2.62
N LEU A 4 0.72 6.61 -1.78
CA LEU A 4 0.69 6.91 -0.34
C LEU A 4 1.72 6.03 0.35
N ASP A 5 2.69 6.65 1.00
CA ASP A 5 3.82 5.98 1.63
C ASP A 5 3.70 6.05 3.15
N ASP A 6 3.59 4.91 3.80
CA ASP A 6 3.37 4.81 5.24
C ASP A 6 4.62 5.07 6.08
N ASP A 7 5.80 5.12 5.44
CA ASP A 7 7.09 5.23 6.12
C ASP A 7 8.12 5.96 5.24
N PRO A 8 9.00 6.84 5.80
CA PRO A 8 9.97 7.62 5.01
C PRO A 8 10.96 6.81 4.19
N THR A 9 11.04 5.51 4.41
CA THR A 9 11.95 4.61 3.69
C THR A 9 11.38 4.04 2.40
N GLY A 10 10.13 4.37 2.07
CA GLY A 10 9.41 3.82 0.92
C GLY A 10 9.97 4.17 -0.44
N VAL A 11 10.77 5.20 -0.54
CA VAL A 11 11.34 5.69 -1.80
C VAL A 11 12.78 5.24 -2.05
N GLN A 12 13.29 4.28 -1.29
CA GLN A 12 14.70 3.85 -1.37
C GLN A 12 15.13 3.31 -2.73
N THR A 13 14.21 2.82 -3.53
CA THR A 13 14.49 2.18 -4.83
C THR A 13 14.06 3.01 -6.03
N VAL A 14 13.59 4.23 -5.80
CA VAL A 14 13.20 5.17 -6.87
C VAL A 14 14.09 6.40 -6.85
N HIS A 15 14.23 7.06 -7.99
CA HIS A 15 14.98 8.31 -8.15
C HIS A 15 14.20 9.27 -9.04
N ASP A 16 14.53 10.54 -8.95
CA ASP A 16 13.90 11.62 -9.73
C ASP A 16 12.37 11.68 -9.58
N ILE A 17 11.88 11.31 -8.40
CA ILE A 17 10.46 11.31 -8.05
C ILE A 17 10.24 12.23 -6.86
N SER A 18 9.25 13.10 -6.94
CA SER A 18 8.87 13.99 -5.84
C SER A 18 8.19 13.25 -4.71
N VAL A 19 8.56 13.61 -3.49
CA VAL A 19 7.96 13.12 -2.24
C VAL A 19 7.42 14.30 -1.46
N TYR A 20 6.12 14.40 -1.38
CA TYR A 20 5.45 15.45 -0.64
C TYR A 20 5.17 15.00 0.80
N THR A 21 5.43 15.88 1.76
CA THR A 21 5.30 15.57 3.21
C THR A 21 4.03 16.14 3.83
N ASN A 22 3.17 16.70 3.03
CA ASN A 22 1.83 17.12 3.38
C ASN A 22 0.90 16.90 2.18
N TRP A 23 -0.39 17.01 2.40
CA TRP A 23 -1.43 16.83 1.37
C TRP A 23 -2.37 18.03 1.25
N GLU A 24 -1.81 19.23 1.46
CA GLU A 24 -2.52 20.44 1.14
C GLU A 24 -2.83 20.50 -0.36
N LYS A 25 -3.91 21.18 -0.71
CA LYS A 25 -4.38 21.22 -2.11
C LYS A 25 -3.32 21.70 -3.09
N ASP A 26 -2.57 22.77 -2.71
CA ASP A 26 -1.52 23.30 -3.56
C ASP A 26 -0.36 22.31 -3.73
N THR A 27 -0.05 21.54 -2.69
CA THR A 27 0.96 20.49 -2.73
C THR A 27 0.55 19.35 -3.68
N ILE A 28 -0.67 18.86 -3.55
CA ILE A 28 -1.18 17.82 -4.44
C ILE A 28 -1.25 18.33 -5.89
N ARG A 29 -1.64 19.60 -6.10
CA ARG A 29 -1.62 20.22 -7.43
C ARG A 29 -0.23 20.23 -8.04
N GLN A 30 0.81 20.56 -7.27
CA GLN A 30 2.19 20.49 -7.75
C GLN A 30 2.53 19.08 -8.26
N GLY A 31 2.15 18.03 -7.52
CA GLY A 31 2.35 16.65 -7.95
C GLY A 31 1.62 16.29 -9.24
N PHE A 32 0.42 16.84 -9.44
CA PHE A 32 -0.33 16.66 -10.69
C PHE A 32 0.28 17.43 -11.85
N ASP A 33 0.94 18.55 -11.62
CA ASP A 33 1.51 19.42 -12.66
C ASP A 33 2.93 19.00 -13.09
N GLU A 34 3.55 18.04 -12.40
CA GLU A 34 4.85 17.48 -12.78
C GLU A 34 4.81 16.75 -14.12
N GLU A 35 5.97 16.70 -14.78
CA GLU A 35 6.15 15.90 -16.00
C GLU A 35 6.05 14.39 -15.74
N ASN A 36 6.42 13.97 -14.55
CA ASN A 36 6.29 12.58 -14.12
C ASN A 36 4.82 12.22 -13.90
N ASN A 37 4.45 11.02 -14.34
CA ASN A 37 3.10 10.50 -14.14
C ASN A 37 2.90 9.85 -12.75
N LEU A 38 3.82 10.07 -11.82
CA LEU A 38 3.82 9.47 -10.49
C LEU A 38 4.50 10.41 -9.49
N PHE A 39 3.90 10.55 -8.31
CA PHE A 39 4.51 11.22 -7.16
C PHE A 39 4.10 10.51 -5.86
N TYR A 40 4.90 10.72 -4.81
CA TYR A 40 4.65 10.17 -3.48
C TYR A 40 4.08 11.21 -2.54
N VAL A 41 3.22 10.75 -1.64
CA VAL A 41 2.74 11.49 -0.47
C VAL A 41 3.12 10.68 0.77
N LEU A 42 4.04 11.21 1.57
CA LEU A 42 4.47 10.58 2.81
C LEU A 42 3.43 10.84 3.90
N THR A 43 2.73 9.78 4.30
CA THR A 43 1.69 9.83 5.33
C THR A 43 2.23 9.57 6.73
N ASN A 44 3.31 8.80 6.88
CA ASN A 44 3.80 8.24 8.15
C ASN A 44 2.74 7.40 8.89
N SER A 45 1.76 6.86 8.19
CA SER A 45 0.60 6.19 8.77
C SER A 45 0.95 4.89 9.51
N ARG A 46 2.13 4.31 9.30
CA ARG A 46 2.60 3.15 10.09
C ARG A 46 2.66 3.46 11.58
N GLY A 47 2.93 4.70 11.97
CA GLY A 47 2.92 5.16 13.36
C GLY A 47 1.55 5.59 13.89
N PHE A 48 0.51 5.59 13.07
CA PHE A 48 -0.82 6.08 13.43
C PHE A 48 -1.68 5.00 14.09
N THR A 49 -2.71 5.45 14.80
CA THR A 49 -3.84 4.60 15.15
C THR A 49 -4.72 4.39 13.91
N ALA A 50 -5.58 3.36 13.93
CA ALA A 50 -6.54 3.13 12.85
C ALA A 50 -7.45 4.35 12.59
N GLU A 51 -7.82 5.09 13.65
CA GLU A 51 -8.61 6.31 13.54
C GLU A 51 -7.85 7.43 12.83
N GLN A 52 -6.58 7.64 13.18
CA GLN A 52 -5.72 8.63 12.52
C GLN A 52 -5.47 8.28 11.06
N THR A 53 -5.23 7.00 10.77
CA THR A 53 -5.06 6.49 9.40
C THR A 53 -6.34 6.72 8.59
N THR A 54 -7.50 6.42 9.16
CA THR A 54 -8.80 6.64 8.51
C THR A 54 -9.00 8.12 8.16
N LYS A 55 -8.70 9.01 9.10
CA LYS A 55 -8.82 10.45 8.88
C LYS A 55 -7.90 10.92 7.75
N ALA A 56 -6.60 10.60 7.84
CA ALA A 56 -5.61 11.03 6.86
C ALA A 56 -5.94 10.52 5.45
N HIS A 57 -6.27 9.24 5.30
CA HIS A 57 -6.58 8.66 3.99
C HIS A 57 -7.84 9.24 3.35
N ASN A 58 -8.89 9.53 4.16
CA ASN A 58 -10.07 10.21 3.66
C ASN A 58 -9.77 11.66 3.23
N GLU A 59 -8.97 12.40 3.99
CA GLU A 59 -8.55 13.75 3.63
C GLU A 59 -7.73 13.76 2.33
N ILE A 60 -6.73 12.89 2.22
CA ILE A 60 -5.90 12.77 1.01
C ILE A 60 -6.76 12.42 -0.20
N ALA A 61 -7.63 11.41 -0.09
CA ALA A 61 -8.48 11.00 -1.19
C ALA A 61 -9.40 12.12 -1.68
N ALA A 62 -9.94 12.92 -0.75
CA ALA A 62 -10.78 14.07 -1.09
C ALA A 62 -10.00 15.15 -1.84
N VAL A 63 -8.80 15.50 -1.37
CA VAL A 63 -7.96 16.53 -2.00
C VAL A 63 -7.46 16.07 -3.37
N VAL A 64 -7.04 14.81 -3.50
CA VAL A 64 -6.61 14.22 -4.78
C VAL A 64 -7.74 14.27 -5.81
N ASP A 65 -8.96 13.90 -5.42
CA ASP A 65 -10.12 13.94 -6.31
C ASP A 65 -10.48 15.37 -6.73
N GLU A 66 -10.44 16.33 -5.80
CA GLU A 66 -10.69 17.73 -6.08
C GLU A 66 -9.69 18.26 -7.12
N VAL A 67 -8.39 18.02 -6.92
CA VAL A 67 -7.34 18.47 -7.84
C VAL A 67 -7.45 17.75 -9.19
N ALA A 68 -7.75 16.44 -9.20
CA ALA A 68 -7.96 15.69 -10.43
C ALA A 68 -9.09 16.27 -11.28
N LYS A 69 -10.21 16.64 -10.67
CA LYS A 69 -11.35 17.30 -11.36
C LYS A 69 -10.98 18.67 -11.91
N GLU A 70 -10.24 19.46 -11.14
CA GLU A 70 -9.82 20.80 -11.59
C GLU A 70 -8.79 20.76 -12.72
N THR A 71 -7.91 19.76 -12.72
CA THR A 71 -6.88 19.60 -13.76
C THR A 71 -7.34 18.77 -14.95
N GLY A 72 -8.50 18.12 -14.85
CA GLY A 72 -9.00 17.18 -15.86
C GLY A 72 -8.16 15.91 -16.00
N LYS A 73 -7.34 15.59 -15.02
CA LYS A 73 -6.46 14.41 -15.03
C LYS A 73 -7.10 13.24 -14.31
N GLU A 74 -6.91 12.04 -14.84
CA GLU A 74 -7.26 10.80 -14.12
C GLU A 74 -6.17 10.44 -13.13
N TYR A 75 -6.54 9.70 -12.10
CA TYR A 75 -5.60 9.22 -11.10
C TYR A 75 -5.88 7.76 -10.69
N ILE A 76 -4.89 7.13 -10.08
CA ILE A 76 -4.99 5.86 -9.39
C ILE A 76 -4.12 5.93 -8.14
N PHE A 77 -4.52 5.24 -7.08
CA PHE A 77 -3.74 5.14 -5.86
C PHE A 77 -2.88 3.88 -5.83
N ILE A 78 -1.69 4.00 -5.22
CA ILE A 78 -0.91 2.88 -4.71
C ILE A 78 -0.73 3.12 -3.20
N SER A 79 -1.16 2.16 -2.38
CA SER A 79 -0.83 2.12 -0.97
C SER A 79 0.50 1.39 -0.82
N ARG A 80 1.57 2.13 -0.57
CA ARG A 80 2.89 1.59 -0.33
C ARG A 80 3.09 1.38 1.16
N SER A 81 3.30 0.15 1.55
CA SER A 81 3.47 -0.24 2.94
C SER A 81 4.74 -1.08 3.15
N ASP A 82 4.93 -1.62 4.32
CA ASP A 82 6.12 -2.38 4.69
C ASP A 82 6.25 -3.70 3.93
N SER A 83 7.41 -3.93 3.35
CA SER A 83 7.73 -5.18 2.65
C SER A 83 7.78 -6.43 3.55
N THR A 84 7.66 -6.28 4.88
CA THR A 84 7.48 -7.37 5.83
C THR A 84 6.04 -7.49 6.34
N LEU A 85 5.08 -6.94 5.58
CA LEU A 85 3.62 -7.04 5.78
C LEU A 85 3.11 -6.33 7.04
N ARG A 86 3.87 -5.38 7.61
CA ARG A 86 3.41 -4.51 8.69
C ARG A 86 2.79 -3.25 8.11
N GLY A 87 1.61 -2.87 8.56
CA GLY A 87 0.87 -1.71 8.10
C GLY A 87 -0.63 -1.88 8.32
N HIS A 88 -1.38 -0.85 8.00
CA HIS A 88 -2.83 -0.83 8.21
C HIS A 88 -3.61 -1.52 7.06
N TYR A 89 -3.09 -2.64 6.53
CA TYR A 89 -3.83 -3.47 5.58
C TYR A 89 -4.93 -4.26 6.30
N PRO A 90 -6.17 -4.35 5.80
CA PRO A 90 -6.66 -3.75 4.56
C PRO A 90 -7.25 -2.34 4.71
N LEU A 91 -7.19 -1.73 5.90
CA LEU A 91 -7.85 -0.44 6.18
C LEU A 91 -7.51 0.64 5.14
N GLU A 92 -6.22 0.82 4.83
CA GLU A 92 -5.76 1.85 3.90
C GLU A 92 -6.30 1.61 2.49
N THR A 93 -6.18 0.39 1.97
CA THR A 93 -6.63 0.05 0.62
C THR A 93 -8.15 0.10 0.49
N GLU A 94 -8.88 -0.35 1.50
CA GLU A 94 -10.34 -0.26 1.52
C GLU A 94 -10.84 1.20 1.55
N LEU A 95 -10.18 2.08 2.31
CA LEU A 95 -10.51 3.50 2.34
C LEU A 95 -10.26 4.16 0.97
N LEU A 96 -9.11 3.89 0.36
CA LEU A 96 -8.77 4.42 -0.95
C LEU A 96 -9.74 3.93 -2.02
N LYS A 97 -10.04 2.63 -2.05
CA LYS A 97 -11.05 2.05 -2.94
C LYS A 97 -12.40 2.73 -2.78
N LYS A 98 -12.92 2.79 -1.56
CA LYS A 98 -14.23 3.38 -1.27
C LYS A 98 -14.32 4.84 -1.72
N ASN A 99 -13.30 5.65 -1.41
CA ASN A 99 -13.28 7.05 -1.82
C ASN A 99 -13.16 7.19 -3.34
N TYR A 100 -12.28 6.42 -3.99
CA TYR A 100 -12.13 6.44 -5.43
C TYR A 100 -13.44 6.11 -6.15
N GLU A 101 -14.11 5.03 -5.75
CA GLU A 101 -15.40 4.63 -6.35
C GLU A 101 -16.49 5.69 -6.14
N ALA A 102 -16.58 6.24 -4.91
CA ALA A 102 -17.57 7.28 -4.60
C ALA A 102 -17.34 8.57 -5.39
N ASN A 103 -16.08 8.97 -5.57
CA ASN A 103 -15.70 10.23 -6.17
C ASN A 103 -15.73 10.20 -7.72
N THR A 104 -15.36 9.06 -8.30
CA THR A 104 -15.20 8.91 -9.76
C THR A 104 -16.38 8.23 -10.43
N GLY A 105 -17.19 7.48 -9.68
CA GLY A 105 -18.24 6.61 -10.21
C GLY A 105 -17.69 5.37 -10.94
N LYS A 106 -16.38 5.12 -10.90
CA LYS A 106 -15.73 3.93 -11.46
C LYS A 106 -15.68 2.84 -10.40
N THR A 107 -15.69 1.60 -10.82
CA THR A 107 -15.55 0.42 -9.93
C THR A 107 -14.11 -0.06 -9.95
N ILE A 108 -13.62 -0.50 -8.81
CA ILE A 108 -12.34 -1.21 -8.67
C ILE A 108 -12.64 -2.72 -8.66
N ASP A 109 -12.27 -3.39 -9.74
CA ASP A 109 -12.56 -4.81 -9.94
C ASP A 109 -11.60 -5.74 -9.19
N GLY A 110 -10.44 -5.25 -8.77
CA GLY A 110 -9.46 -6.04 -8.03
C GLY A 110 -8.38 -5.19 -7.38
N GLU A 111 -7.67 -5.81 -6.45
CA GLU A 111 -6.52 -5.24 -5.76
C GLU A 111 -5.30 -6.13 -5.99
N ILE A 112 -4.16 -5.52 -6.34
CA ILE A 112 -2.90 -6.23 -6.50
C ILE A 112 -2.09 -6.08 -5.20
N LEU A 113 -1.78 -7.21 -4.56
CA LEU A 113 -0.89 -7.27 -3.40
C LEU A 113 0.47 -7.81 -3.82
N CYS A 114 1.50 -6.96 -3.78
CA CYS A 114 2.86 -7.31 -4.20
C CYS A 114 3.89 -6.77 -3.19
N PRO A 115 4.23 -7.55 -2.15
CA PRO A 115 5.18 -7.14 -1.12
C PRO A 115 6.64 -7.37 -1.50
N PHE A 116 6.91 -7.79 -2.74
CA PHE A 116 8.25 -8.08 -3.25
C PHE A 116 9.17 -6.85 -3.14
N PHE A 117 10.38 -7.05 -2.58
CA PHE A 117 11.40 -6.03 -2.46
C PHE A 117 12.80 -6.69 -2.47
N LYS A 118 13.31 -6.96 -3.66
CA LYS A 118 14.58 -7.68 -3.88
C LYS A 118 15.77 -7.01 -3.18
N GLU A 119 15.89 -5.70 -3.31
CA GLU A 119 16.99 -4.89 -2.74
C GLU A 119 17.02 -4.98 -1.21
N GLY A 120 15.86 -5.13 -0.59
CA GLY A 120 15.73 -5.36 0.86
C GLY A 120 15.75 -6.82 1.27
N GLY A 121 15.91 -7.76 0.32
CA GLY A 121 15.89 -9.19 0.61
C GLY A 121 14.49 -9.74 0.91
N ARG A 122 13.45 -9.23 0.24
CA ARG A 122 12.08 -9.74 0.37
C ARG A 122 11.65 -10.38 -0.93
N TYR A 123 11.21 -11.62 -0.86
CA TYR A 123 10.84 -12.43 -2.01
C TYR A 123 9.49 -13.08 -1.78
N THR A 124 8.70 -13.20 -2.84
CA THR A 124 7.47 -14.00 -2.82
C THR A 124 7.64 -15.14 -3.82
N ILE A 125 7.65 -16.37 -3.33
CA ILE A 125 7.87 -17.58 -4.13
C ILE A 125 6.75 -18.55 -3.78
N ASP A 126 6.04 -19.07 -4.78
CA ASP A 126 4.92 -20.01 -4.59
C ASP A 126 3.91 -19.54 -3.53
N ASN A 127 3.59 -18.25 -3.56
CA ASN A 127 2.68 -17.57 -2.63
C ASN A 127 3.16 -17.47 -1.17
N VAL A 128 4.38 -17.90 -0.86
CA VAL A 128 5.01 -17.67 0.43
C VAL A 128 5.91 -16.45 0.34
N HIS A 129 5.76 -15.55 1.29
CA HIS A 129 6.62 -14.37 1.40
C HIS A 129 7.79 -14.65 2.34
N TYR A 130 9.00 -14.34 1.88
CA TYR A 130 10.25 -14.64 2.57
C TYR A 130 11.04 -13.39 2.91
N VAL A 131 11.78 -13.47 3.99
CA VAL A 131 12.85 -12.53 4.37
C VAL A 131 14.19 -13.24 4.26
N LYS A 132 15.14 -12.63 3.55
CA LYS A 132 16.50 -13.15 3.40
C LYS A 132 17.37 -12.73 4.59
N TYR A 133 17.97 -13.70 5.27
CA TYR A 133 18.97 -13.53 6.30
C TYR A 133 20.25 -14.24 5.85
N GLY A 134 21.26 -13.48 5.45
CA GLY A 134 22.48 -14.06 4.87
C GLY A 134 22.15 -14.82 3.58
N GLU A 135 22.36 -16.14 3.59
CA GLU A 135 22.04 -17.03 2.46
C GLU A 135 20.71 -17.78 2.62
N GLU A 136 19.99 -17.57 3.72
CA GLU A 136 18.75 -18.29 4.01
C GLU A 136 17.52 -17.43 3.71
N LEU A 137 16.46 -18.08 3.23
CA LEU A 137 15.13 -17.49 3.07
C LEU A 137 14.23 -18.04 4.18
N ILE A 138 13.80 -17.16 5.08
CA ILE A 138 12.91 -17.52 6.18
C ILE A 138 11.50 -17.02 5.84
N PRO A 139 10.46 -17.86 5.95
CA PRO A 139 9.08 -17.40 5.77
C PRO A 139 8.77 -16.21 6.68
N ALA A 140 8.16 -15.18 6.15
CA ALA A 140 7.95 -13.92 6.88
C ALA A 140 7.14 -14.11 8.16
N ASN A 141 6.20 -15.05 8.19
CA ASN A 141 5.40 -15.39 9.36
C ASN A 141 6.21 -16.06 10.50
N GLU A 142 7.40 -16.56 10.21
CA GLU A 142 8.30 -17.17 11.22
C GLU A 142 9.29 -16.14 11.80
N THR A 143 9.35 -14.93 11.23
CA THR A 143 10.28 -13.88 11.64
C THR A 143 9.73 -13.03 12.79
N GLU A 144 10.59 -12.15 13.33
CA GLU A 144 10.21 -11.13 14.30
C GLU A 144 9.17 -10.14 13.78
N PHE A 145 9.11 -9.92 12.47
CA PHE A 145 8.17 -8.97 11.85
C PHE A 145 6.72 -9.41 12.02
N ALA A 146 6.45 -10.70 11.92
CA ALA A 146 5.11 -11.26 12.13
C ALA A 146 4.65 -11.19 13.59
N LYS A 147 5.59 -11.00 14.53
CA LYS A 147 5.30 -10.86 15.97
C LYS A 147 5.06 -9.41 16.40
N ASP A 148 4.93 -8.49 15.43
CA ASP A 148 4.61 -7.09 15.71
C ASP A 148 3.31 -6.99 16.52
N LYS A 149 3.31 -6.14 17.55
CA LYS A 149 2.17 -6.02 18.47
C LYS A 149 0.93 -5.41 17.82
N THR A 150 1.11 -4.57 16.81
CA THR A 150 0.03 -3.84 16.13
C THR A 150 -0.37 -4.54 14.83
N PHE A 151 0.61 -4.98 14.05
CA PHE A 151 0.43 -5.46 12.68
C PHE A 151 0.72 -6.94 12.51
N GLY A 152 0.93 -7.68 13.60
CA GLY A 152 1.26 -9.09 13.58
C GLY A 152 0.30 -9.95 12.76
N TYR A 153 0.80 -11.09 12.31
CA TYR A 153 0.07 -12.07 11.52
C TYR A 153 0.67 -13.47 11.73
N SER A 154 -0.09 -14.49 11.38
CA SER A 154 0.33 -15.89 11.51
C SER A 154 0.30 -16.66 10.19
N ALA A 155 -0.38 -16.13 9.19
CA ALA A 155 -0.57 -16.75 7.89
C ALA A 155 0.75 -17.09 7.20
N ALA A 156 0.86 -18.32 6.69
CA ALA A 156 2.05 -18.82 6.02
C ALA A 156 2.12 -18.42 4.53
N THR A 157 0.96 -18.27 3.89
CA THR A 157 0.86 -17.89 2.48
C THR A 157 0.18 -16.55 2.28
N MET A 158 0.39 -15.91 1.15
CA MET A 158 -0.26 -14.62 0.83
C MET A 158 -1.79 -14.72 0.75
N PRO A 159 -2.39 -15.77 0.18
CA PRO A 159 -3.85 -15.94 0.25
C PRO A 159 -4.38 -16.04 1.69
N GLU A 160 -3.72 -16.81 2.55
CA GLU A 160 -4.09 -16.91 3.96
C GLU A 160 -3.89 -15.57 4.70
N TYR A 161 -2.84 -14.81 4.36
CA TYR A 161 -2.62 -13.48 4.91
C TYR A 161 -3.79 -12.53 4.56
N VAL A 162 -4.26 -12.55 3.32
CA VAL A 162 -5.43 -11.77 2.91
C VAL A 162 -6.66 -12.18 3.73
N GLU A 163 -6.93 -13.48 3.87
CA GLU A 163 -8.07 -13.95 4.68
C GLU A 163 -7.94 -13.55 6.14
N GLU A 164 -6.76 -13.73 6.74
CA GLU A 164 -6.50 -13.35 8.15
C GLU A 164 -6.70 -11.85 8.38
N LYS A 165 -6.06 -11.01 7.56
CA LYS A 165 -6.09 -9.54 7.74
C LYS A 165 -7.45 -8.93 7.43
N THR A 166 -8.19 -9.51 6.50
CA THR A 166 -9.58 -9.09 6.18
C THR A 166 -10.61 -9.73 7.10
N LYS A 167 -10.18 -10.53 8.10
CA LYS A 167 -11.05 -11.24 9.02
C LYS A 167 -12.08 -12.13 8.28
N GLY A 168 -11.65 -12.71 7.18
CA GLY A 168 -12.44 -13.61 6.35
C GLY A 168 -13.40 -12.91 5.39
N ALA A 169 -13.32 -11.61 5.20
CA ALA A 169 -14.11 -10.91 4.19
C ALA A 169 -13.72 -11.37 2.77
N TYR A 170 -12.43 -11.65 2.54
CA TYR A 170 -11.92 -12.34 1.36
C TYR A 170 -11.34 -13.68 1.79
N LYS A 171 -11.80 -14.77 1.16
CA LYS A 171 -11.31 -16.11 1.45
C LYS A 171 -9.99 -16.38 0.73
N ALA A 172 -9.12 -17.18 1.32
CA ALA A 172 -7.86 -17.57 0.67
C ALA A 172 -8.11 -18.25 -0.69
N SER A 173 -9.22 -19.00 -0.82
CA SER A 173 -9.65 -19.61 -2.08
C SER A 173 -10.04 -18.63 -3.18
N ASP A 174 -10.36 -17.39 -2.83
CA ASP A 174 -10.84 -16.37 -3.77
C ASP A 174 -9.68 -15.49 -4.27
N VAL A 175 -8.49 -15.65 -3.66
CA VAL A 175 -7.29 -14.92 -4.07
C VAL A 175 -6.66 -15.55 -5.30
N THR A 176 -6.64 -14.80 -6.39
CA THR A 176 -5.93 -15.21 -7.61
C THR A 176 -4.42 -15.00 -7.43
N CYS A 177 -3.67 -16.08 -7.54
CA CYS A 177 -2.21 -16.05 -7.48
C CYS A 177 -1.63 -15.95 -8.89
N ILE A 178 -0.68 -15.03 -9.09
CA ILE A 178 0.01 -14.85 -10.37
C ILE A 178 1.41 -15.40 -10.21
N SER A 179 1.74 -16.49 -10.93
CA SER A 179 3.06 -17.10 -10.98
C SER A 179 3.87 -16.58 -12.17
N LEU A 180 5.15 -16.95 -12.20
CA LEU A 180 6.04 -16.68 -13.33
C LEU A 180 5.96 -17.75 -14.42
N GLU A 181 5.17 -18.81 -14.21
CA GLU A 181 4.97 -19.92 -15.15
C GLU A 181 3.75 -19.71 -16.05
#